data_9c9719c5a427b773e8bc7a203ab431df
#
_entry.id   9c9719c5a427b773e8bc7a203ab431df
#
_cell.length_a   1.000
_cell.length_b   1.000
_cell.length_c   1.000
_cell.angle_alpha   90.00
_cell.angle_beta   90.00
_cell.angle_gamma   90.00
#
_symmetry.space_group_name_H-M   'P 1'
#
loop_
_entity.id
_entity.type
_entity.pdbx_description
1 polymer ?
#
loop_
_entity_poly.entity_id
_entity_poly.type
_entity_poly.pdbx_seq_one_letter_code
_entity_poly.pdbx_strand_id
1 'polypeptide(L)'
;GATCTILGGNYTRSQENGQSDSDSGGNSWYAIKNFGTITICQEGASNDAVKVSFTGKYSSLVANGWQNGASAGQPNKEPAYEKDAQLTIHSGTFTGGINTIKNDDYGALTITGGVFENVAQYAVMNWNTASISGGTFHSEQWAVVNCGNSNLPMDKGELTISGGSFSGTNGSVGRTTDAAAPQIT
;
A
#
# COMPACT_ATOMS: atom_id res chain seq x y z
N GLY A 1 -20.31 0.42 1.76
CA GLY A 1 -19.33 0.70 0.69
C GLY A 1 -19.44 -0.34 -0.43
N ALA A 2 -18.84 -0.05 -1.57
CA ALA A 2 -18.76 -1.02 -2.67
C ALA A 2 -17.79 -2.13 -2.35
N THR A 3 -18.09 -3.35 -2.80
CA THR A 3 -17.23 -4.52 -2.64
C THR A 3 -16.78 -5.02 -4.01
N CYS A 4 -15.51 -5.34 -4.14
CA CYS A 4 -14.92 -5.88 -5.35
C CYS A 4 -14.04 -7.09 -5.00
N THR A 5 -14.12 -8.16 -5.80
CA THR A 5 -13.24 -9.31 -5.70
C THR A 5 -12.51 -9.47 -7.03
N ILE A 6 -11.19 -9.51 -7.00
CA ILE A 6 -10.30 -9.67 -8.14
C ILE A 6 -9.68 -11.06 -8.05
N LEU A 7 -10.11 -11.98 -8.90
CA LEU A 7 -9.65 -13.38 -8.86
C LEU A 7 -8.58 -13.71 -9.92
N GLY A 8 -8.38 -12.85 -10.91
CA GLY A 8 -7.40 -13.07 -11.97
C GLY A 8 -7.25 -11.85 -12.86
N GLY A 9 -6.21 -11.87 -13.69
CA GLY A 9 -5.96 -10.85 -14.71
C GLY A 9 -4.68 -10.08 -14.51
N ASN A 10 -4.33 -9.32 -15.56
CA ASN A 10 -3.17 -8.43 -15.58
C ASN A 10 -3.66 -6.99 -15.58
N TYR A 11 -3.21 -6.21 -14.62
CA TYR A 11 -3.58 -4.82 -14.41
C TYR A 11 -2.35 -3.96 -14.54
N THR A 12 -2.34 -3.09 -15.54
CA THR A 12 -1.21 -2.19 -15.78
C THR A 12 -1.71 -0.77 -15.85
N ARG A 13 -0.86 0.15 -15.46
CA ARG A 13 -1.07 1.56 -15.69
C ARG A 13 -0.14 2.04 -16.79
N SER A 14 -0.70 2.76 -17.78
CA SER A 14 0.10 3.44 -18.79
C SER A 14 0.69 4.74 -18.22
N GLN A 15 1.93 5.05 -18.59
CA GLN A 15 2.56 6.34 -18.30
C GLN A 15 2.13 7.47 -19.25
N GLU A 16 1.32 7.19 -20.24
CA GLU A 16 1.05 8.09 -21.36
C GLU A 16 0.33 9.39 -20.98
N ASN A 17 -0.16 9.53 -19.77
CA ASN A 17 -0.90 10.71 -19.35
C ASN A 17 -0.10 11.63 -18.40
N GLY A 18 1.13 11.96 -18.76
CA GLY A 18 1.72 13.22 -18.32
C GLY A 18 2.16 13.30 -16.86
N GLN A 19 2.60 12.22 -16.28
CA GLN A 19 3.19 12.27 -14.96
C GLN A 19 4.68 12.55 -15.09
N SER A 20 5.04 13.78 -14.80
CA SER A 20 6.44 14.18 -14.64
C SER A 20 6.86 14.04 -13.18
N ASP A 21 8.16 14.02 -12.96
CA ASP A 21 8.80 14.04 -11.65
C ASP A 21 8.35 15.23 -10.79
N SER A 22 7.88 16.29 -11.43
CA SER A 22 7.38 17.49 -10.79
C SER A 22 5.90 17.44 -10.40
N ASP A 23 5.20 16.36 -10.77
CA ASP A 23 3.82 16.17 -10.35
C ASP A 23 3.78 15.69 -8.90
N SER A 24 3.77 16.66 -7.98
CA SER A 24 3.58 16.39 -6.56
C SER A 24 2.20 15.77 -6.25
N GLY A 25 1.28 15.80 -7.21
CA GLY A 25 0.06 15.01 -7.24
C GLY A 25 0.25 13.59 -7.74
N GLY A 26 1.46 13.16 -8.01
CA GLY A 26 1.80 11.82 -8.52
C GLY A 26 1.23 10.66 -7.71
N ASN A 27 0.90 10.90 -6.47
CA ASN A 27 0.15 9.99 -5.64
C ASN A 27 -1.34 9.84 -6.01
N SER A 28 -1.82 10.49 -7.04
CA SER A 28 -3.24 10.47 -7.43
C SER A 28 -3.58 9.47 -8.54
N TRP A 29 -2.58 8.81 -9.12
CA TRP A 29 -2.74 7.95 -10.29
C TRP A 29 -2.25 6.54 -10.01
N TYR A 30 -3.11 5.70 -9.50
CA TYR A 30 -2.82 4.33 -9.10
C TYR A 30 -3.29 3.33 -10.16
N ALA A 31 -2.71 2.13 -10.21
CA ALA A 31 -3.29 1.04 -10.99
C ALA A 31 -4.58 0.53 -10.34
N ILE A 32 -4.59 0.46 -9.01
CA ILE A 32 -5.79 0.15 -8.21
C ILE A 32 -5.92 1.19 -7.10
N LYS A 33 -7.08 1.82 -7.00
CA LYS A 33 -7.44 2.71 -5.88
C LYS A 33 -8.67 2.18 -5.19
N ASN A 34 -8.55 1.98 -3.88
CA ASN A 34 -9.64 1.45 -3.04
C ASN A 34 -10.14 2.48 -2.02
N PHE A 35 -11.45 2.68 -2.01
CA PHE A 35 -12.18 3.42 -0.99
C PHE A 35 -13.31 2.59 -0.36
N GLY A 36 -13.43 1.33 -0.75
CA GLY A 36 -14.43 0.40 -0.25
C GLY A 36 -13.77 -0.88 0.26
N THR A 37 -14.30 -2.02 -0.11
CA THR A 37 -13.72 -3.33 0.23
C THR A 37 -13.23 -4.00 -1.04
N ILE A 38 -11.93 -4.27 -1.12
CA ILE A 38 -11.32 -5.07 -2.20
C ILE A 38 -10.68 -6.32 -1.61
N THR A 39 -10.96 -7.46 -2.23
CA THR A 39 -10.22 -8.70 -1.98
C THR A 39 -9.52 -9.12 -3.27
N ILE A 40 -8.21 -9.35 -3.19
CA ILE A 40 -7.39 -9.81 -4.32
C ILE A 40 -7.00 -11.26 -4.07
N CYS A 41 -7.40 -12.11 -5.00
CA CYS A 41 -7.30 -13.56 -4.96
C CYS A 41 -8.10 -14.16 -3.79
N GLN A 42 -7.98 -15.47 -3.64
CA GLN A 42 -8.44 -16.24 -2.50
C GLN A 42 -7.26 -16.98 -1.88
N GLU A 43 -7.41 -17.45 -0.68
CA GLU A 43 -6.38 -18.24 -0.01
C GLU A 43 -5.96 -19.44 -0.86
N GLY A 44 -4.66 -19.69 -0.94
CA GLY A 44 -4.08 -20.78 -1.72
C GLY A 44 -4.04 -20.55 -3.24
N ALA A 45 -4.50 -19.42 -3.75
CA ALA A 45 -4.37 -19.11 -5.16
C ALA A 45 -2.91 -18.89 -5.56
N SER A 46 -2.57 -19.16 -6.83
CA SER A 46 -1.25 -18.87 -7.38
C SER A 46 -0.98 -17.36 -7.41
N ASN A 47 0.27 -16.98 -7.16
CA ASN A 47 0.72 -15.60 -7.35
C ASN A 47 0.67 -15.13 -8.82
N ASP A 48 0.52 -16.05 -9.77
CA ASP A 48 0.33 -15.74 -11.19
C ASP A 48 -1.12 -15.43 -11.57
N ALA A 49 -2.07 -15.65 -10.67
CA ALA A 49 -3.49 -15.42 -10.96
C ALA A 49 -3.80 -13.93 -11.19
N VAL A 50 -3.22 -13.05 -10.37
CA VAL A 50 -3.35 -11.60 -10.49
C VAL A 50 -1.97 -10.99 -10.60
N LYS A 51 -1.76 -10.14 -11.61
CA LYS A 51 -0.54 -9.35 -11.78
C LYS A 51 -0.89 -7.89 -11.89
N VAL A 52 -0.30 -7.08 -11.01
CA VAL A 52 -0.45 -5.63 -11.03
C VAL A 52 0.93 -5.02 -11.22
N SER A 53 1.10 -4.18 -12.24
CA SER A 53 2.41 -3.62 -12.54
C SER A 53 2.35 -2.18 -13.01
N PHE A 54 3.40 -1.42 -12.67
CA PHE A 54 3.60 -0.07 -13.14
C PHE A 54 5.09 0.28 -13.10
N THR A 55 5.63 0.68 -14.24
CA THR A 55 7.06 1.04 -14.36
C THR A 55 7.39 2.44 -13.84
N GLY A 56 6.39 3.27 -13.57
CA GLY A 56 6.57 4.63 -13.05
C GLY A 56 6.98 4.65 -11.58
N LYS A 57 7.70 5.72 -11.20
CA LYS A 57 8.28 5.89 -9.87
C LYS A 57 7.59 6.99 -9.03
N TYR A 58 6.50 7.57 -9.53
CA TYR A 58 5.91 8.77 -8.92
C TYR A 58 4.54 8.56 -8.28
N SER A 59 3.89 7.47 -8.60
CA SER A 59 2.63 7.05 -7.97
C SER A 59 2.78 5.67 -7.36
N SER A 60 2.09 5.42 -6.26
CA SER A 60 1.99 4.06 -5.73
C SER A 60 1.24 3.16 -6.70
N LEU A 61 1.51 1.87 -6.68
CA LEU A 61 0.85 0.92 -7.58
C LEU A 61 -0.59 0.65 -7.13
N VAL A 62 -0.76 0.30 -5.86
CA VAL A 62 -2.05 0.08 -5.22
C VAL A 62 -2.17 0.99 -4.01
N ALA A 63 -3.27 1.73 -3.91
CA ALA A 63 -3.55 2.56 -2.76
C ALA A 63 -4.88 2.18 -2.11
N ASN A 64 -4.87 2.05 -0.79
CA ASN A 64 -6.01 1.73 0.05
C ASN A 64 -6.28 2.87 1.01
N GLY A 65 -7.48 3.42 1.01
CA GLY A 65 -7.85 4.52 1.88
C GLY A 65 -7.69 5.90 1.24
N TRP A 66 -7.91 6.89 2.05
CA TRP A 66 -7.89 8.29 1.67
C TRP A 66 -6.54 8.91 2.08
N GLN A 67 -5.80 9.39 1.12
CA GLN A 67 -4.71 10.29 1.46
C GLN A 67 -5.32 11.61 1.91
N ASN A 68 -5.30 11.85 3.19
CA ASN A 68 -5.54 13.18 3.70
C ASN A 68 -4.36 14.05 3.27
N GLY A 69 -4.56 14.72 2.15
CA GLY A 69 -3.61 15.73 1.71
C GLY A 69 -3.53 16.82 2.77
N ALA A 70 -2.73 16.61 3.79
CA ALA A 70 -2.17 17.68 4.58
C ALA A 70 -1.25 18.50 3.67
N SER A 71 -1.81 19.10 2.64
CA SER A 71 -1.25 20.30 2.05
C SER A 71 -1.12 21.27 3.20
N ALA A 72 0.08 21.75 3.44
CA ALA A 72 0.37 22.69 4.49
C ALA A 72 -0.79 23.70 4.64
N GLY A 73 -1.46 23.71 5.79
CA GLY A 73 -2.52 24.64 6.12
C GLY A 73 -3.97 24.22 5.86
N GLN A 74 -4.23 23.02 5.34
CA GLN A 74 -5.59 22.50 5.33
C GLN A 74 -5.81 21.61 6.55
N PRO A 75 -6.80 21.89 7.39
CA PRO A 75 -7.18 20.98 8.45
C PRO A 75 -7.64 19.67 7.80
N ASN A 76 -7.27 18.57 8.41
CA ASN A 76 -7.65 17.23 8.04
C ASN A 76 -9.16 17.16 7.80
N LYS A 77 -9.55 17.20 6.55
CA LYS A 77 -10.93 16.91 6.20
C LYS A 77 -11.10 15.42 6.23
N GLU A 78 -11.77 14.96 7.26
CA GLU A 78 -12.30 13.62 7.28
C GLU A 78 -13.16 13.42 6.02
N PRO A 79 -12.84 12.44 5.16
CA PRO A 79 -13.66 12.19 4.00
C PRO A 79 -15.07 11.77 4.44
N ALA A 80 -16.09 12.24 3.73
CA ALA A 80 -17.47 11.93 4.09
C ALA A 80 -17.83 10.46 3.87
N TYR A 81 -17.09 9.75 3.00
CA TYR A 81 -17.47 8.41 2.50
C TYR A 81 -16.37 7.36 2.53
N GLU A 82 -15.10 7.73 2.68
CA GLU A 82 -13.96 6.83 2.45
C GLU A 82 -13.25 6.41 3.75
N LYS A 83 -14.01 6.31 4.84
CA LYS A 83 -13.46 6.05 6.19
C LYS A 83 -13.12 4.59 6.46
N ASP A 84 -13.62 3.65 5.66
CA ASP A 84 -13.59 2.22 5.97
C ASP A 84 -13.02 1.42 4.79
N ALA A 85 -11.99 1.94 4.14
CA ALA A 85 -11.36 1.23 3.06
C ALA A 85 -10.67 -0.04 3.58
N GLN A 86 -11.03 -1.19 3.02
CA GLN A 86 -10.47 -2.49 3.39
C GLN A 86 -9.84 -3.14 2.16
N LEU A 87 -8.58 -3.48 2.24
CA LEU A 87 -7.86 -4.22 1.22
C LEU A 87 -7.32 -5.51 1.80
N THR A 88 -7.75 -6.63 1.24
CA THR A 88 -7.23 -7.95 1.57
C THR A 88 -6.52 -8.53 0.35
N ILE A 89 -5.28 -8.97 0.53
CA ILE A 89 -4.46 -9.61 -0.52
C ILE A 89 -4.07 -11.00 -0.02
N HIS A 90 -4.58 -12.03 -0.69
CA HIS A 90 -4.25 -13.42 -0.39
C HIS A 90 -3.10 -13.94 -1.25
N SER A 91 -2.99 -13.49 -2.49
CA SER A 91 -1.90 -13.81 -3.40
C SER A 91 -1.86 -12.81 -4.56
N GLY A 92 -0.96 -13.01 -5.51
CA GLY A 92 -0.75 -12.13 -6.66
C GLY A 92 0.69 -11.64 -6.73
N THR A 93 1.04 -11.06 -7.87
CA THR A 93 2.35 -10.41 -8.10
C THR A 93 2.15 -8.93 -8.33
N PHE A 94 2.80 -8.12 -7.53
CA PHE A 94 2.69 -6.66 -7.53
C PHE A 94 4.07 -6.04 -7.75
N THR A 95 4.25 -5.31 -8.85
CA THR A 95 5.58 -4.82 -9.23
C THR A 95 5.55 -3.34 -9.58
N GLY A 96 6.37 -2.56 -8.90
CA GLY A 96 6.64 -1.15 -9.23
C GLY A 96 5.82 -0.13 -8.45
N GLY A 97 5.70 1.05 -9.05
CA GLY A 97 5.21 2.25 -8.36
C GLY A 97 6.25 2.87 -7.41
N ILE A 98 5.98 4.07 -6.89
CA ILE A 98 6.83 4.65 -5.83
C ILE A 98 6.75 3.80 -4.56
N ASN A 99 5.56 3.36 -4.18
CA ASN A 99 5.32 2.28 -3.25
C ASN A 99 4.46 1.23 -3.95
N THR A 100 4.75 -0.05 -3.75
CA THR A 100 3.94 -1.08 -4.38
C THR A 100 2.55 -1.13 -3.74
N ILE A 101 2.47 -1.17 -2.43
CA ILE A 101 1.21 -1.01 -1.69
C ILE A 101 1.32 0.20 -0.77
N LYS A 102 0.38 1.12 -0.88
CA LYS A 102 0.22 2.22 0.04
C LYS A 102 -1.09 2.08 0.79
N ASN A 103 -1.03 1.88 2.09
CA ASN A 103 -2.18 1.91 2.97
C ASN A 103 -2.24 3.31 3.59
N ASP A 104 -3.18 4.10 3.10
CA ASP A 104 -3.38 5.49 3.50
C ASP A 104 -4.27 5.61 4.74
N ASP A 105 -4.62 6.84 5.09
CA ASP A 105 -5.53 7.16 6.17
C ASP A 105 -6.85 6.41 6.01
N TYR A 106 -7.42 5.97 7.12
CA TYR A 106 -8.66 5.19 7.15
C TYR A 106 -8.59 3.85 6.40
N GLY A 107 -7.42 3.43 5.95
CA GLY A 107 -7.23 2.15 5.27
C GLY A 107 -6.92 1.02 6.26
N ALA A 108 -7.61 -0.10 6.15
CA ALA A 108 -7.24 -1.35 6.77
C ALA A 108 -6.67 -2.30 5.71
N LEU A 109 -5.45 -2.78 5.93
CA LEU A 109 -4.73 -3.66 5.00
C LEU A 109 -4.50 -5.02 5.65
N THR A 110 -4.85 -6.07 4.94
CA THR A 110 -4.53 -7.45 5.32
C THR A 110 -3.79 -8.13 4.18
N ILE A 111 -2.59 -8.67 4.44
CA ILE A 111 -1.82 -9.45 3.48
C ILE A 111 -1.54 -10.82 4.08
N THR A 112 -2.02 -11.87 3.42
CA THR A 112 -1.77 -13.26 3.81
C THR A 112 -0.83 -13.98 2.85
N GLY A 113 -0.53 -13.40 1.68
CA GLY A 113 0.38 -13.92 0.67
C GLY A 113 0.61 -12.94 -0.46
N GLY A 114 1.33 -13.38 -1.48
CA GLY A 114 1.67 -12.57 -2.64
C GLY A 114 3.16 -12.24 -2.74
N VAL A 115 3.54 -11.66 -3.87
CA VAL A 115 4.90 -11.21 -4.17
C VAL A 115 4.85 -9.71 -4.47
N PHE A 116 5.66 -8.93 -3.77
CA PHE A 116 5.69 -7.48 -3.82
C PHE A 116 7.11 -6.99 -4.12
N GLU A 117 7.31 -6.41 -5.29
CA GLU A 117 8.60 -5.95 -5.78
C GLU A 117 8.59 -4.44 -5.99
N ASN A 118 9.50 -3.73 -5.35
CA ASN A 118 9.64 -2.29 -5.49
C ASN A 118 11.08 -1.89 -5.80
N VAL A 119 11.24 -0.96 -6.72
CA VAL A 119 12.55 -0.42 -7.12
C VAL A 119 12.71 1.08 -6.83
N ALA A 120 11.74 1.70 -6.18
CA ALA A 120 11.74 3.13 -5.90
C ALA A 120 11.84 3.46 -4.42
N GLN A 121 10.88 2.99 -3.61
CA GLN A 121 10.87 3.24 -2.17
C GLN A 121 10.55 1.97 -1.37
N TYR A 122 9.26 1.61 -1.22
CA TYR A 122 8.82 0.57 -0.30
C TYR A 122 7.88 -0.43 -1.01
N ALA A 123 8.01 -1.72 -0.67
CA ALA A 123 7.01 -2.68 -1.10
C ALA A 123 5.68 -2.44 -0.38
N VAL A 124 5.70 -2.10 0.91
CA VAL A 124 4.51 -1.67 1.64
C VAL A 124 4.81 -0.41 2.46
N MET A 125 3.98 0.60 2.29
CA MET A 125 3.94 1.81 3.12
C MET A 125 2.61 1.85 3.87
N ASN A 126 2.66 1.77 5.20
CA ASN A 126 1.46 1.76 6.03
C ASN A 126 1.34 3.04 6.84
N TRP A 127 0.24 3.79 6.67
CA TRP A 127 -0.09 4.97 7.47
C TRP A 127 -1.20 4.72 8.50
N ASN A 128 -1.96 3.64 8.36
CA ASN A 128 -3.04 3.36 9.28
C ASN A 128 -2.88 1.97 9.90
N THR A 129 -3.76 1.03 9.64
CA THR A 129 -3.73 -0.29 10.28
C THR A 129 -3.39 -1.35 9.22
N ALA A 130 -2.37 -2.15 9.48
CA ALA A 130 -1.97 -3.25 8.60
C ALA A 130 -1.64 -4.53 9.38
N SER A 131 -2.01 -5.66 8.78
CA SER A 131 -1.67 -6.99 9.24
C SER A 131 -1.05 -7.79 8.11
N ILE A 132 0.14 -8.36 8.33
CA ILE A 132 0.87 -9.18 7.36
C ILE A 132 1.18 -10.52 8.01
N SER A 133 0.60 -11.60 7.46
CA SER A 133 0.82 -12.97 7.93
C SER A 133 1.54 -13.85 6.92
N GLY A 134 1.84 -13.37 5.72
CA GLY A 134 2.56 -14.09 4.68
C GLY A 134 2.92 -13.17 3.51
N GLY A 135 3.57 -13.75 2.50
CA GLY A 135 4.03 -13.03 1.32
C GLY A 135 5.54 -12.83 1.26
N THR A 136 6.01 -12.39 0.11
CA THR A 136 7.42 -12.04 -0.14
C THR A 136 7.51 -10.59 -0.54
N PHE A 137 8.31 -9.82 0.17
CA PHE A 137 8.44 -8.38 0.00
C PHE A 137 9.91 -8.04 -0.29
N HIS A 138 10.14 -7.42 -1.43
CA HIS A 138 11.45 -6.93 -1.81
C HIS A 138 11.40 -5.45 -2.16
N SER A 139 12.41 -4.70 -1.73
CA SER A 139 12.56 -3.28 -2.07
C SER A 139 14.03 -2.87 -2.12
N GLU A 140 14.34 -1.90 -2.97
CA GLU A 140 15.65 -1.25 -2.97
C GLU A 140 15.85 -0.28 -1.80
N GLN A 141 14.83 -0.05 -0.98
CA GLN A 141 14.98 0.69 0.27
C GLN A 141 14.55 -0.17 1.46
N TRP A 142 13.37 0.05 2.00
CA TRP A 142 12.77 -0.77 3.05
C TRP A 142 11.67 -1.66 2.46
N ALA A 143 11.65 -2.94 2.79
CA ALA A 143 10.57 -3.79 2.31
C ALA A 143 9.21 -3.31 2.84
N VAL A 144 9.11 -3.04 4.13
CA VAL A 144 7.90 -2.50 4.76
C VAL A 144 8.26 -1.32 5.65
N VAL A 145 7.51 -0.22 5.53
CA VAL A 145 7.64 0.93 6.44
C VAL A 145 6.31 1.25 7.09
N ASN A 146 6.33 1.30 8.41
CA ASN A 146 5.21 1.77 9.22
C ASN A 146 5.35 3.27 9.45
N CYS A 147 4.39 4.04 9.00
CA CYS A 147 4.34 5.49 9.07
C CYS A 147 3.27 5.95 10.04
N GLY A 148 3.49 7.07 10.68
CA GLY A 148 2.51 7.68 11.56
C GLY A 148 2.77 9.18 11.66
N ASN A 149 1.75 9.91 12.06
CA ASN A 149 1.84 11.33 12.33
C ASN A 149 1.01 11.63 13.60
N SER A 150 1.67 11.94 14.67
CA SER A 150 1.03 12.19 15.95
C SER A 150 0.03 13.36 15.95
N ASN A 151 0.12 14.24 14.96
CA ASN A 151 -0.82 15.34 14.77
C ASN A 151 -2.07 14.93 13.97
N LEU A 152 -2.11 13.71 13.43
CA LEU A 152 -3.16 13.19 12.58
C LEU A 152 -3.70 11.88 13.16
N PRO A 153 -4.81 11.89 13.90
CA PRO A 153 -5.32 10.68 14.57
C PRO A 153 -5.63 9.50 13.65
N MET A 154 -5.79 9.76 12.34
CA MET A 154 -6.01 8.75 11.32
C MET A 154 -4.71 8.09 10.84
N ASP A 155 -3.56 8.72 11.06
CA ASP A 155 -2.23 8.19 10.71
C ASP A 155 -1.68 7.38 11.89
N LYS A 156 -2.38 6.31 12.24
CA LYS A 156 -2.10 5.54 13.45
C LYS A 156 -0.77 4.79 13.39
N GLY A 157 -0.37 4.35 12.20
CA GLY A 157 0.84 3.57 12.03
C GLY A 157 0.84 2.29 12.85
N GLU A 158 -0.24 1.53 12.82
CA GLU A 158 -0.36 0.24 13.48
C GLU A 158 0.01 -0.87 12.50
N LEU A 159 1.05 -1.64 12.78
CA LEU A 159 1.52 -2.74 11.93
C LEU A 159 1.77 -3.98 12.76
N THR A 160 1.12 -5.08 12.40
CA THR A 160 1.38 -6.41 12.95
C THR A 160 1.93 -7.32 11.85
N ILE A 161 3.04 -8.00 12.13
CA ILE A 161 3.66 -8.98 11.24
C ILE A 161 3.77 -10.30 11.99
N SER A 162 3.12 -11.34 11.48
CA SER A 162 3.18 -12.71 12.01
C SER A 162 3.79 -13.73 11.04
N GLY A 163 4.15 -13.31 9.83
CA GLY A 163 4.80 -14.17 8.84
C GLY A 163 5.21 -13.39 7.60
N GLY A 164 5.88 -14.07 6.68
CA GLY A 164 6.38 -13.51 5.44
C GLY A 164 7.90 -13.45 5.34
N SER A 165 8.38 -13.07 4.16
CA SER A 165 9.81 -12.88 3.86
C SER A 165 10.04 -11.44 3.42
N PHE A 166 10.96 -10.74 4.07
CA PHE A 166 11.18 -9.31 3.87
C PHE A 166 12.65 -9.02 3.56
N SER A 167 12.92 -8.38 2.44
CA SER A 167 14.27 -7.94 2.07
C SER A 167 14.25 -6.53 1.50
N GLY A 168 15.13 -5.70 2.01
CA GLY A 168 15.32 -4.35 1.50
C GLY A 168 16.78 -3.93 1.71
N THR A 169 17.29 -3.08 0.83
CA THR A 169 18.68 -2.62 0.90
C THR A 169 18.98 -1.85 2.19
N ASN A 170 18.02 -1.05 2.66
CA ASN A 170 18.14 -0.31 3.93
C ASN A 170 17.66 -1.12 5.13
N GLY A 171 16.84 -2.15 4.90
CA GLY A 171 16.32 -3.04 5.94
C GLY A 171 14.99 -3.67 5.58
N SER A 172 14.61 -4.66 6.36
CA SER A 172 13.37 -5.41 6.13
C SER A 172 12.14 -4.64 6.58
N VAL A 173 12.12 -4.16 7.83
CA VAL A 173 10.99 -3.44 8.41
C VAL A 173 11.48 -2.17 9.10
N GLY A 174 10.91 -1.04 8.71
CA GLY A 174 11.22 0.27 9.27
C GLY A 174 10.00 0.99 9.82
N ARG A 175 10.24 2.12 10.50
CA ARG A 175 9.19 3.03 10.92
C ARG A 175 9.63 4.49 10.84
N THR A 176 8.68 5.38 10.65
CA THR A 176 8.89 6.81 10.88
C THR A 176 8.86 7.14 12.37
N THR A 177 9.36 8.29 12.74
CA THR A 177 9.51 8.70 14.15
C THR A 177 8.19 8.66 14.93
N ASP A 178 7.10 9.07 14.30
CA ASP A 178 5.80 9.21 14.95
C ASP A 178 4.93 7.93 14.88
N ALA A 179 5.38 6.92 14.15
CA ALA A 179 4.66 5.66 14.05
C ALA A 179 4.86 4.79 15.30
N ALA A 180 3.85 4.02 15.65
CA ALA A 180 3.99 2.95 16.62
C ALA A 180 5.04 1.93 16.15
N ALA A 181 5.73 1.30 17.10
CA ALA A 181 6.64 0.20 16.74
C ALA A 181 5.83 -0.97 16.15
N PRO A 182 6.27 -1.54 15.03
CA PRO A 182 5.61 -2.72 14.48
C PRO A 182 5.57 -3.85 15.50
N GLN A 183 4.44 -4.54 15.57
CA GLN A 183 4.31 -5.76 16.35
C GLN A 183 4.73 -6.93 15.48
N ILE A 184 5.79 -7.63 15.86
CA ILE A 184 6.32 -8.80 15.15
C ILE A 184 6.17 -10.00 16.09
N THR A 185 5.40 -11.00 15.68
CA THR A 185 5.09 -12.21 16.46
C THR A 185 5.48 -13.48 15.72
#